data_8fc1bf918c320613a34d25836a0a0c82
#
_entry.id   8fc1bf918c320613a34d25836a0a0c82
#
_cell.length_a   1.000
_cell.length_b   1.000
_cell.length_c   1.000
_cell.angle_alpha   90.00
_cell.angle_beta   90.00
_cell.angle_gamma   90.00
#
_symmetry.space_group_name_H-M   'P 1'
#
loop_
_entity.id
_entity.type
_entity.pdbx_description
1 polymer ?
#
loop_
_entity_poly.entity_id
_entity_poly.type
_entity_poly.pdbx_seq_one_letter_code
_entity_poly.pdbx_strand_id
1 'polypeptide(L)'
;MLQSQASRKKTVISKQWVTVFSVGGRRFAASMEEVSGIVQWPSVATVPSQTPFVNAVAWRGKEVLPIFDLAGQFHLTIESDPPLCLLAKHEDGLVAVRIYSDMPILESIDHASIQLSDGADPVVVGTCTINDQPIDLLCLTKLGKSPA
;
A
#
# COMPACT_ATOMS: atom_id res chain seq x y z
N MET A 1 27.72 5.31 -30.94
CA MET A 1 26.95 4.08 -30.63
C MET A 1 26.91 3.79 -29.14
N LEU A 2 28.04 3.78 -28.46
CA LEU A 2 28.09 3.51 -27.03
C LEU A 2 27.35 4.56 -26.21
N GLN A 3 27.42 5.79 -26.60
CA GLN A 3 26.73 6.89 -25.92
C GLN A 3 25.22 6.78 -26.01
N SER A 4 24.70 6.36 -27.15
CA SER A 4 23.28 6.16 -27.32
C SER A 4 22.76 5.04 -26.42
N GLN A 5 23.53 3.98 -26.24
CA GLN A 5 23.15 2.88 -25.34
C GLN A 5 23.11 3.31 -23.89
N ALA A 6 24.06 4.14 -23.46
CA ALA A 6 24.07 4.66 -22.11
C ALA A 6 22.84 5.55 -21.85
N SER A 7 22.46 6.39 -22.81
CA SER A 7 21.25 7.21 -22.71
C SER A 7 20.00 6.36 -22.61
N ARG A 8 19.92 5.31 -23.40
CA ARG A 8 18.77 4.39 -23.37
C ARG A 8 18.65 3.69 -22.03
N LYS A 9 19.75 3.27 -21.42
CA LYS A 9 19.74 2.66 -20.09
C LYS A 9 19.17 3.61 -19.05
N LYS A 10 19.53 4.88 -19.08
CA LYS A 10 18.99 5.87 -18.15
C LYS A 10 17.48 6.04 -18.32
N THR A 11 17.00 6.00 -19.56
CA THR A 11 15.57 6.13 -19.82
C THR A 11 14.79 4.91 -19.33
N VAL A 12 15.34 3.71 -19.51
CA VAL A 12 14.66 2.45 -19.12
C VAL A 12 14.53 2.31 -17.62
N ILE A 13 15.44 2.90 -16.83
CA ILE A 13 15.43 2.78 -15.36
C ILE A 13 14.27 3.56 -14.72
N SER A 14 13.58 4.40 -15.47
CA SER A 14 12.52 5.24 -14.92
C SER A 14 11.22 4.49 -14.60
N LYS A 15 11.05 3.26 -15.07
CA LYS A 15 9.81 2.48 -14.85
C LYS A 15 9.83 1.79 -13.50
N GLN A 16 8.68 1.78 -12.85
CA GLN A 16 8.47 1.14 -11.56
C GLN A 16 7.12 0.41 -11.56
N TRP A 17 7.11 -0.79 -11.00
CA TRP A 17 5.86 -1.54 -10.81
C TRP A 17 5.26 -1.20 -9.46
N VAL A 18 3.97 -0.93 -9.47
CA VAL A 18 3.19 -0.68 -8.26
C VAL A 18 1.97 -1.59 -8.22
N THR A 19 1.51 -1.89 -7.02
CA THR A 19 0.23 -2.55 -6.79
C THR A 19 -0.81 -1.47 -6.52
N VAL A 20 -1.89 -1.49 -7.30
CA VAL A 20 -3.00 -0.55 -7.12
C VAL A 20 -4.13 -1.28 -6.43
N PHE A 21 -4.63 -0.73 -5.35
CA PHE A 21 -5.69 -1.33 -4.56
C PHE A 21 -6.69 -0.26 -4.11
N SER A 22 -7.87 -0.70 -3.71
CA SER A 22 -8.94 0.20 -3.28
C SER A 22 -9.27 -0.01 -1.81
N VAL A 23 -9.50 1.08 -1.10
CA VAL A 23 -9.95 1.07 0.28
C VAL A 23 -11.10 2.06 0.38
N GLY A 24 -12.28 1.59 0.76
CA GLY A 24 -13.44 2.46 0.88
C GLY A 24 -13.77 3.24 -0.38
N GLY A 25 -13.53 2.66 -1.55
CA GLY A 25 -13.79 3.30 -2.83
C GLY A 25 -12.67 4.21 -3.32
N ARG A 26 -11.66 4.48 -2.51
CA ARG A 26 -10.51 5.30 -2.90
C ARG A 26 -9.35 4.40 -3.31
N ARG A 27 -8.67 4.80 -4.38
CA ARG A 27 -7.55 4.02 -4.94
C ARG A 27 -6.22 4.52 -4.39
N PHE A 28 -5.36 3.55 -4.08
CA PHE A 28 -3.99 3.77 -3.62
C PHE A 28 -3.04 2.91 -4.42
N ALA A 29 -1.78 3.27 -4.39
CA ALA A 29 -0.72 2.48 -4.98
C ALA A 29 0.41 2.30 -3.96
N ALA A 30 1.10 1.18 -4.06
CA ALA A 30 2.30 0.91 -3.27
C ALA A 30 3.29 0.15 -4.12
N SER A 31 4.58 0.27 -3.82
CA SER A 31 5.60 -0.48 -4.52
C SER A 31 5.30 -1.96 -4.46
N MET A 32 5.43 -2.65 -5.59
CA MET A 32 5.23 -4.09 -5.66
C MET A 32 6.11 -4.83 -4.64
N GLU A 33 7.29 -4.31 -4.35
CA GLU A 33 8.22 -4.92 -3.40
C GLU A 33 7.70 -4.91 -1.97
N GLU A 34 6.79 -4.00 -1.64
CA GLU A 34 6.22 -3.90 -0.29
C GLU A 34 5.03 -4.81 -0.08
N VAL A 35 4.51 -5.43 -1.14
CA VAL A 35 3.35 -6.29 -1.07
C VAL A 35 3.80 -7.74 -1.09
N SER A 36 3.44 -8.50 -0.06
CA SER A 36 3.79 -9.92 0.05
C SER A 36 2.73 -10.83 -0.55
N GLY A 37 1.48 -10.39 -0.55
CA GLY A 37 0.39 -11.19 -1.11
C GLY A 37 -0.97 -10.60 -0.80
N ILE A 38 -1.99 -11.28 -1.28
CA ILE A 38 -3.39 -10.91 -1.08
C ILE A 38 -4.11 -12.17 -0.64
N VAL A 39 -4.88 -12.07 0.43
CA VAL A 39 -5.63 -13.19 0.98
C VAL A 39 -7.07 -12.76 1.23
N GLN A 40 -7.96 -13.74 1.29
CA GLN A 40 -9.32 -13.50 1.74
C GLN A 40 -9.28 -13.08 3.21
N TRP A 41 -10.31 -12.34 3.63
CA TRP A 41 -10.38 -11.85 4.99
C TRP A 41 -10.30 -13.02 5.98
N PRO A 42 -9.25 -13.06 6.80
CA PRO A 42 -9.05 -14.17 7.72
C PRO A 42 -9.89 -14.03 8.99
N SER A 43 -9.78 -15.00 9.89
CA SER A 43 -10.34 -14.87 11.22
C SER A 43 -9.67 -13.73 11.97
N VAL A 44 -10.48 -12.89 12.62
CA VAL A 44 -10.03 -11.62 13.21
C VAL A 44 -10.49 -11.56 14.66
N ALA A 45 -9.64 -11.02 15.53
CA ALA A 45 -10.01 -10.64 16.89
C ALA A 45 -9.61 -9.22 17.17
N THR A 46 -10.49 -8.48 17.84
CA THR A 46 -10.19 -7.13 18.31
C THR A 46 -9.26 -7.22 19.51
N VAL A 47 -8.22 -6.41 19.51
CA VAL A 47 -7.24 -6.35 20.61
C VAL A 47 -6.91 -4.89 20.93
N PRO A 48 -6.65 -4.57 22.20
CA PRO A 48 -6.14 -3.24 22.52
C PRO A 48 -4.74 -3.06 21.95
N SER A 49 -4.45 -1.88 21.44
CA SER A 49 -3.14 -1.57 20.86
C SER A 49 -2.82 -0.10 21.07
N GLN A 50 -1.55 0.18 21.29
CA GLN A 50 -1.04 1.54 21.35
C GLN A 50 -0.58 2.05 19.99
N THR A 51 -0.49 1.17 18.99
CA THR A 51 -0.12 1.56 17.63
C THR A 51 -1.34 2.18 16.95
N PRO A 52 -1.20 3.39 16.39
CA PRO A 52 -2.33 4.02 15.68
C PRO A 52 -2.87 3.13 14.57
N PHE A 53 -4.20 3.08 14.46
CA PHE A 53 -4.93 2.34 13.43
C PHE A 53 -4.68 0.83 13.43
N VAL A 54 -4.13 0.27 14.51
CA VAL A 54 -4.04 -1.17 14.73
C VAL A 54 -4.89 -1.51 15.95
N ASN A 55 -6.02 -2.17 15.73
CA ASN A 55 -6.94 -2.52 16.82
C ASN A 55 -7.44 -3.96 16.70
N ALA A 56 -6.83 -4.75 15.83
CA ALA A 56 -7.22 -6.13 15.61
C ALA A 56 -6.03 -6.95 15.13
N VAL A 57 -6.14 -8.25 15.27
CA VAL A 57 -5.17 -9.21 14.72
C VAL A 57 -5.91 -10.24 13.88
N ALA A 58 -5.19 -10.79 12.91
CA ALA A 58 -5.69 -11.84 12.02
C ALA A 58 -4.84 -13.09 12.18
N TRP A 59 -5.46 -14.25 12.02
CA TRP A 59 -4.76 -15.52 12.00
C TRP A 59 -4.55 -15.99 10.57
N ARG A 60 -3.31 -16.33 10.24
CA ARG A 60 -2.94 -16.96 8.99
C ARG A 60 -2.17 -18.22 9.34
N GLY A 61 -2.87 -19.38 9.37
CA GLY A 61 -2.28 -20.60 9.89
C GLY A 61 -1.89 -20.43 11.36
N LYS A 62 -0.62 -20.57 11.67
CA LYS A 62 -0.08 -20.35 13.03
C LYS A 62 0.41 -18.94 13.27
N GLU A 63 0.42 -18.11 12.24
CA GLU A 63 0.87 -16.73 12.36
C GLU A 63 -0.25 -15.83 12.83
N VAL A 64 0.10 -14.87 13.67
CA VAL A 64 -0.79 -13.81 14.10
C VAL A 64 -0.25 -12.50 13.54
N LEU A 65 -1.06 -11.81 12.75
CA LEU A 65 -0.66 -10.58 12.08
C LEU A 65 -1.48 -9.42 12.61
N PRO A 66 -0.84 -8.27 12.90
CA PRO A 66 -1.62 -7.07 13.20
C PRO A 66 -2.35 -6.63 11.95
N ILE A 67 -3.58 -6.11 12.14
CA ILE A 67 -4.36 -5.55 11.06
C ILE A 67 -4.29 -4.04 11.14
N PHE A 68 -3.84 -3.43 10.07
CA PHE A 68 -3.78 -1.97 9.96
C PHE A 68 -5.06 -1.46 9.28
N ASP A 69 -5.73 -0.51 9.94
CA ASP A 69 -6.97 0.08 9.45
C ASP A 69 -6.67 1.32 8.61
N LEU A 70 -6.37 1.10 7.34
CA LEU A 70 -6.07 2.19 6.42
C LEU A 70 -7.31 3.05 6.17
N ALA A 71 -8.49 2.43 6.17
CA ALA A 71 -9.75 3.16 6.03
C ALA A 71 -9.93 4.17 7.16
N GLY A 72 -9.61 3.76 8.40
CA GLY A 72 -9.68 4.66 9.54
C GLY A 72 -8.71 5.84 9.41
N GLN A 73 -7.50 5.57 8.94
CA GLN A 73 -6.50 6.62 8.77
C GLN A 73 -6.92 7.68 7.75
N PHE A 74 -7.58 7.29 6.67
CA PHE A 74 -8.03 8.20 5.61
C PHE A 74 -9.51 8.56 5.71
N HIS A 75 -10.17 8.21 6.82
CA HIS A 75 -11.59 8.52 7.06
C HIS A 75 -12.51 7.93 5.99
N LEU A 76 -12.24 6.69 5.61
CA LEU A 76 -13.00 5.96 4.60
C LEU A 76 -13.82 4.86 5.25
N THR A 77 -14.89 4.42 4.59
CA THR A 77 -15.74 3.33 5.04
C THR A 77 -15.63 2.16 4.09
N ILE A 78 -15.41 0.96 4.64
CA ILE A 78 -15.40 -0.27 3.84
C ILE A 78 -16.80 -0.88 3.93
N GLU A 79 -17.48 -0.96 2.79
CA GLU A 79 -18.84 -1.48 2.71
C GLU A 79 -18.91 -2.92 2.24
N SER A 80 -17.87 -3.42 1.59
CA SER A 80 -17.85 -4.79 1.10
C SER A 80 -17.57 -5.77 2.23
N ASP A 81 -18.23 -6.95 2.18
CA ASP A 81 -18.07 -7.98 3.18
C ASP A 81 -18.08 -9.35 2.49
N PRO A 82 -17.07 -10.20 2.66
CA PRO A 82 -15.84 -9.89 3.38
C PRO A 82 -14.84 -9.13 2.50
N PRO A 83 -14.08 -8.20 3.05
CA PRO A 83 -13.04 -7.53 2.29
C PRO A 83 -11.85 -8.43 2.05
N LEU A 84 -10.99 -8.05 1.13
CA LEU A 84 -9.69 -8.68 0.97
C LEU A 84 -8.69 -8.11 1.96
N CYS A 85 -7.63 -8.85 2.18
CA CYS A 85 -6.52 -8.44 3.03
C CYS A 85 -5.25 -8.39 2.20
N LEU A 86 -4.61 -7.23 2.17
CA LEU A 86 -3.31 -7.05 1.54
C LEU A 86 -2.24 -7.36 2.59
N LEU A 87 -1.32 -8.25 2.27
CA LEU A 87 -0.19 -8.55 3.16
C LEU A 87 0.95 -7.63 2.79
N ALA A 88 1.35 -6.79 3.73
CA ALA A 88 2.38 -5.78 3.52
C ALA A 88 3.62 -6.11 4.32
N LYS A 89 4.78 -5.85 3.71
CA LYS A 89 6.06 -5.95 4.39
C LYS A 89 6.28 -4.69 5.20
N HIS A 90 6.38 -4.86 6.50
CA HIS A 90 6.64 -3.78 7.43
C HIS A 90 7.99 -4.01 8.09
N GLU A 91 8.59 -2.97 8.65
CA GLU A 91 9.91 -3.10 9.30
C GLU A 91 9.89 -4.07 10.48
N ASP A 92 8.75 -4.28 11.11
CA ASP A 92 8.58 -5.21 12.24
C ASP A 92 8.04 -6.57 11.82
N GLY A 93 7.92 -6.84 10.52
CA GLY A 93 7.37 -8.09 9.99
C GLY A 93 6.16 -7.84 9.10
N LEU A 94 5.42 -8.89 8.80
CA LEU A 94 4.23 -8.76 7.97
C LEU A 94 3.09 -8.11 8.75
N VAL A 95 2.35 -7.24 8.08
CA VAL A 95 1.09 -6.70 8.58
C VAL A 95 0.01 -6.96 7.56
N ALA A 96 -1.23 -7.04 8.01
CA ALA A 96 -2.39 -7.19 7.15
C ALA A 96 -3.07 -5.84 7.01
N VAL A 97 -3.42 -5.46 5.79
CA VAL A 97 -4.15 -4.22 5.51
C VAL A 97 -5.49 -4.59 4.94
N ARG A 98 -6.56 -4.17 5.61
CA ARG A 98 -7.92 -4.39 5.13
C ARG A 98 -8.18 -3.50 3.92
N ILE A 99 -8.57 -4.10 2.81
CA ILE A 99 -8.85 -3.38 1.57
C ILE A 99 -10.25 -3.72 1.08
N TYR A 100 -10.68 -3.06 0.01
CA TYR A 100 -11.96 -3.34 -0.62
C TYR A 100 -11.93 -4.70 -1.30
N SER A 101 -13.10 -5.22 -1.71
CA SER A 101 -13.21 -6.56 -2.30
C SER A 101 -12.67 -6.66 -3.72
N ASP A 102 -12.38 -5.53 -4.37
CA ASP A 102 -11.80 -5.55 -5.70
C ASP A 102 -10.35 -6.02 -5.65
N MET A 103 -10.01 -6.97 -6.53
CA MET A 103 -8.68 -7.53 -6.58
C MET A 103 -7.66 -6.45 -6.97
N PRO A 104 -6.58 -6.30 -6.21
CA PRO A 104 -5.50 -5.39 -6.59
C PRO A 104 -4.88 -5.76 -7.92
N ILE A 105 -4.38 -4.77 -8.64
CA ILE A 105 -3.76 -4.95 -9.94
C ILE A 105 -2.36 -4.36 -9.96
N LEU A 106 -1.51 -4.90 -10.83
CA LEU A 106 -0.17 -4.37 -11.06
C LEU A 106 -0.23 -3.35 -12.20
N GLU A 107 0.43 -2.22 -11.98
CA GLU A 107 0.58 -1.18 -12.98
C GLU A 107 2.02 -0.73 -13.06
N SER A 108 2.46 -0.37 -14.24
CA SER A 108 3.79 0.20 -14.45
C SER A 108 3.65 1.71 -14.53
N ILE A 109 4.41 2.41 -13.73
CA ILE A 109 4.42 3.88 -13.75
C ILE A 109 5.82 4.40 -14.05
N ASP A 110 5.88 5.60 -14.59
CA ASP A 110 7.15 6.28 -14.79
C ASP A 110 7.56 6.92 -13.47
N HIS A 111 8.74 6.55 -12.97
CA HIS A 111 9.24 7.09 -11.71
C HIS A 111 9.32 8.61 -11.73
N ALA A 112 9.64 9.19 -12.89
CA ALA A 112 9.72 10.64 -13.04
C ALA A 112 8.36 11.33 -12.94
N SER A 113 7.26 10.60 -13.11
CA SER A 113 5.91 11.16 -13.00
C SER A 113 5.42 11.29 -11.56
N ILE A 114 6.14 10.73 -10.61
CA ILE A 114 5.76 10.78 -9.20
C ILE A 114 5.99 12.19 -8.66
N GLN A 115 4.93 12.77 -8.11
CA GLN A 115 5.02 14.05 -7.39
C GLN A 115 5.15 13.75 -5.91
N LEU A 116 6.28 14.09 -5.32
CA LEU A 116 6.56 13.80 -3.92
C LEU A 116 5.68 14.66 -3.02
N SER A 117 5.24 14.07 -1.90
CA SER A 117 4.47 14.79 -0.90
C SER A 117 5.38 15.68 -0.06
N ASP A 118 4.76 16.56 0.73
CA ASP A 118 5.49 17.47 1.63
C ASP A 118 6.04 16.76 2.88
N GLY A 119 5.77 15.46 3.04
CA GLY A 119 6.23 14.70 4.20
C GLY A 119 5.36 14.85 5.44
N ALA A 120 4.20 15.50 5.34
CA ALA A 120 3.31 15.69 6.48
C ALA A 120 2.80 14.37 7.04
N ASP A 121 2.55 13.38 6.17
CA ASP A 121 2.17 12.03 6.57
C ASP A 121 3.28 11.08 6.12
N PRO A 122 3.96 10.38 7.04
CA PRO A 122 5.05 9.48 6.66
C PRO A 122 4.63 8.35 5.73
N VAL A 123 3.37 7.95 5.74
CA VAL A 123 2.85 6.87 4.91
C VAL A 123 2.67 7.30 3.46
N VAL A 124 2.38 8.58 3.22
CA VAL A 124 2.13 9.10 1.87
C VAL A 124 3.44 9.60 1.27
N VAL A 125 3.96 8.87 0.30
CA VAL A 125 5.19 9.25 -0.42
C VAL A 125 4.92 10.38 -1.41
N GLY A 126 3.79 10.31 -2.08
CA GLY A 126 3.46 11.27 -3.11
C GLY A 126 2.24 10.84 -3.90
N THR A 127 2.17 11.29 -5.13
CA THR A 127 1.07 11.00 -6.05
C THR A 127 1.63 10.51 -7.37
N CYS A 128 1.07 9.44 -7.92
CA CYS A 128 1.37 8.99 -9.26
C CYS A 128 0.10 9.06 -10.11
N THR A 129 0.27 9.08 -11.43
CA THR A 129 -0.86 9.16 -12.36
C THR A 129 -1.01 7.82 -13.06
N ILE A 130 -2.20 7.25 -12.98
CA ILE A 130 -2.55 5.98 -13.62
C ILE A 130 -3.87 6.20 -14.36
N ASN A 131 -3.88 5.97 -15.67
CA ASN A 131 -5.05 6.18 -16.52
C ASN A 131 -5.60 7.61 -16.37
N ASP A 132 -4.71 8.59 -16.37
CA ASP A 132 -5.02 10.02 -16.25
C ASP A 132 -5.64 10.42 -14.92
N GLN A 133 -5.55 9.56 -13.90
CA GLN A 133 -6.05 9.87 -12.56
C GLN A 133 -4.92 9.90 -11.56
N PRO A 134 -4.89 10.92 -10.68
CA PRO A 134 -3.91 10.94 -9.60
C PRO A 134 -4.28 9.90 -8.53
N ILE A 135 -3.29 9.14 -8.10
CA ILE A 135 -3.46 8.08 -7.10
C ILE A 135 -2.36 8.28 -6.05
N ASP A 136 -2.75 8.23 -4.78
CA ASP A 136 -1.79 8.37 -3.69
C ASP A 136 -0.86 7.16 -3.66
N LEU A 137 0.43 7.43 -3.63
CA LEU A 137 1.46 6.43 -3.50
C LEU A 137 1.86 6.30 -2.04
N LEU A 138 1.69 5.12 -1.48
CA LEU A 138 1.92 4.86 -0.07
C LEU A 138 3.23 4.11 0.14
N CYS A 139 3.84 4.32 1.30
CA CYS A 139 4.96 3.53 1.79
C CYS A 139 4.44 2.61 2.89
N LEU A 140 4.21 1.35 2.57
CA LEU A 140 3.59 0.40 3.49
C LEU A 140 4.52 0.02 4.64
N THR A 141 5.83 0.17 4.49
CA THR A 141 6.78 -0.08 5.58
C THR A 141 6.63 0.93 6.71
N LYS A 142 5.98 2.05 6.46
CA LYS A 142 5.78 3.13 7.45
C LYS A 142 4.37 3.18 8.02
N LEU A 143 3.57 2.15 7.81
CA LEU A 143 2.24 2.06 8.41
C LEU A 143 2.35 2.13 9.93
N GLY A 144 1.43 2.86 10.56
CA GLY A 144 1.41 3.03 12.00
C GLY A 144 2.33 4.12 12.53
N LYS A 145 3.11 4.78 11.68
CA LYS A 145 3.96 5.90 12.13
C LYS A 145 3.13 7.18 12.15
N SER A 146 3.31 7.92 13.22
CA SER A 146 2.62 9.20 13.38
C SER A 146 3.39 10.30 12.64
N PRO A 147 2.71 11.33 12.14
CA PRO A 147 3.39 12.52 11.62
C PRO A 147 4.25 13.15 12.72
N ALA A 148 5.40 13.63 12.32
CA ALA A 148 6.32 14.27 13.26
C ALA A 148 5.80 15.62 13.75
#